data_1f314040a1ec75fa6b3a39733e63facc
#
_entry.id   1f314040a1ec75fa6b3a39733e63facc
#
_cell.length_a   1.000
_cell.length_b   1.000
_cell.length_c   1.000
_cell.angle_alpha   90.00
_cell.angle_beta   90.00
_cell.angle_gamma   90.00
#
_symmetry.space_group_name_H-M   'P 1'
#
loop_
_entity.id
_entity.type
_entity.pdbx_description
1 polymer ?
#
loop_
_entity_poly.entity_id
_entity_poly.type
_entity_poly.pdbx_seq_one_letter_code
_entity_poly.pdbx_strand_id
1 'polypeptide(L)'
;SFTVEGLTDRQIVKYQKDFWSTLNDRNKVSKNILLNHHVRPVTVGEKRILRIDVPAADRHDKPVYIGTDPMKGTYKRDYEGDFLCTEEAVRAMFADQRDVSGDVEVLDEFGLDVLNQDTIKGYRIIFEQLHSGHPWNALENDEFLMKLRAAAKNKKGTLSPTIAGLLFFGEAYRITEVFPNYFLDYREECNDKAVRWLFRTHSNEGDWSGNIYDFFCKVRTRIDDDVAVPFANRRDGYRVDRVDVHDALEEALANALAHANYYGRRGILVVKKGKELSISNPGTIRVTKEEFYAGGNSDPRNPNILKMFGFVNVGERAGSGVDKIMTAWAEQNWKKPEFDFSERSDRVTLKLEV
;
A
#
# COMPACT_ATOMS: atom_id res chain seq x y z
N SER A 1 26.34 13.67 -29.50
CA SER A 1 26.94 12.33 -29.27
C SER A 1 27.99 12.44 -28.16
N PHE A 2 27.90 11.59 -27.15
CA PHE A 2 28.92 11.52 -26.12
C PHE A 2 30.06 10.63 -26.59
N THR A 3 31.30 11.15 -26.50
CA THR A 3 32.50 10.37 -26.80
C THR A 3 33.02 9.76 -25.48
N VAL A 4 33.19 8.45 -25.43
CA VAL A 4 33.77 7.78 -24.26
C VAL A 4 35.28 8.08 -24.23
N GLU A 5 35.76 8.73 -23.17
CA GLU A 5 37.19 8.92 -22.89
C GLU A 5 37.63 7.83 -21.89
N GLY A 6 38.48 6.92 -22.28
CA GLY A 6 38.97 5.84 -21.39
C GLY A 6 39.76 6.38 -20.19
N LEU A 7 39.81 5.60 -19.13
CA LEU A 7 40.59 5.86 -17.92
C LEU A 7 41.82 4.93 -17.89
N THR A 8 42.93 5.45 -17.40
CA THR A 8 44.13 4.61 -17.08
C THR A 8 43.91 3.83 -15.78
N ASP A 9 44.59 2.73 -15.60
CA ASP A 9 44.50 1.91 -14.38
C ASP A 9 44.76 2.73 -13.10
N ARG A 10 45.73 3.65 -13.14
CA ARG A 10 46.02 4.56 -12.04
C ARG A 10 44.88 5.48 -11.71
N GLN A 11 44.18 6.00 -12.73
CA GLN A 11 42.98 6.84 -12.55
C GLN A 11 41.80 6.03 -11.98
N ILE A 12 41.60 4.79 -12.47
CA ILE A 12 40.53 3.90 -11.97
C ILE A 12 40.73 3.65 -10.48
N VAL A 13 41.93 3.24 -10.06
CA VAL A 13 42.25 2.97 -8.65
C VAL A 13 42.06 4.23 -7.80
N LYS A 14 42.52 5.38 -8.27
CA LYS A 14 42.37 6.64 -7.57
C LYS A 14 40.88 6.99 -7.40
N TYR A 15 40.12 6.96 -8.49
CA TYR A 15 38.69 7.34 -8.46
C TYR A 15 37.86 6.37 -7.60
N GLN A 16 38.14 5.06 -7.64
CA GLN A 16 37.51 4.10 -6.72
C GLN A 16 37.78 4.46 -5.26
N LYS A 17 39.03 4.75 -4.91
CA LYS A 17 39.42 5.11 -3.53
C LYS A 17 38.72 6.40 -3.09
N ASP A 18 38.75 7.44 -3.91
CA ASP A 18 38.15 8.74 -3.61
C ASP A 18 36.62 8.63 -3.50
N PHE A 19 36.00 7.82 -4.36
CA PHE A 19 34.56 7.55 -4.34
C PHE A 19 34.17 6.83 -3.03
N TRP A 20 34.86 5.73 -2.68
CA TRP A 20 34.56 5.00 -1.43
C TRP A 20 34.81 5.85 -0.18
N SER A 21 35.86 6.68 -0.18
CA SER A 21 36.12 7.62 0.93
C SER A 21 34.98 8.62 1.09
N THR A 22 34.46 9.15 -0.04
CA THR A 22 33.34 10.08 -0.03
C THR A 22 32.04 9.42 0.44
N LEU A 23 31.77 8.21 -0.05
CA LEU A 23 30.54 7.48 0.25
C LEU A 23 30.44 7.03 1.71
N ASN A 24 31.61 6.77 2.35
CA ASN A 24 31.67 6.37 3.75
C ASN A 24 31.85 7.57 4.73
N ASP A 25 31.95 8.79 4.22
CA ASP A 25 31.96 10.01 5.03
C ASP A 25 30.52 10.44 5.35
N ARG A 26 30.06 10.24 6.58
CA ARG A 26 28.70 10.56 7.03
C ARG A 26 28.33 12.03 6.96
N ASN A 27 29.31 12.93 6.84
CA ASN A 27 29.05 14.34 6.59
C ASN A 27 28.74 14.63 5.12
N LYS A 28 29.05 13.68 4.22
CA LYS A 28 28.82 13.80 2.78
C LYS A 28 27.66 12.96 2.31
N VAL A 29 27.51 11.73 2.83
CA VAL A 29 26.44 10.81 2.48
C VAL A 29 25.89 10.17 3.74
N SER A 30 24.59 10.24 3.96
CA SER A 30 23.93 9.75 5.19
C SER A 30 24.14 8.26 5.43
N LYS A 31 24.11 7.46 4.36
CA LYS A 31 24.31 6.00 4.41
C LYS A 31 24.90 5.47 3.10
N ASN A 32 25.89 4.63 3.21
CA ASN A 32 26.43 3.87 2.09
C ASN A 32 25.57 2.61 1.87
N ILE A 33 24.92 2.52 0.71
CA ILE A 33 24.12 1.36 0.28
C ILE A 33 24.80 0.50 -0.78
N LEU A 34 26.04 0.86 -1.17
CA LEU A 34 26.77 0.15 -2.21
C LEU A 34 27.65 -0.95 -1.62
N LEU A 35 27.74 -2.06 -2.35
CA LEU A 35 28.66 -3.15 -2.11
C LEU A 35 29.82 -3.08 -3.12
N ASN A 36 30.94 -3.77 -2.82
CA ASN A 36 32.15 -3.72 -3.64
C ASN A 36 31.93 -4.06 -5.12
N HIS A 37 31.02 -4.98 -5.43
CA HIS A 37 30.73 -5.38 -6.81
C HIS A 37 29.93 -4.32 -7.59
N HIS A 38 29.31 -3.34 -6.91
CA HIS A 38 28.60 -2.24 -7.56
C HIS A 38 29.53 -1.20 -8.19
N VAL A 39 30.83 -1.17 -7.79
CA VAL A 39 31.80 -0.19 -8.28
C VAL A 39 32.95 -0.93 -8.94
N ARG A 40 32.91 -1.08 -10.26
CA ARG A 40 33.84 -1.92 -11.00
C ARG A 40 34.33 -1.28 -12.31
N PRO A 41 35.57 -1.53 -12.69
CA PRO A 41 36.01 -1.17 -14.04
C PRO A 41 35.34 -2.09 -15.06
N VAL A 42 34.93 -1.50 -16.18
CA VAL A 42 34.39 -2.20 -17.35
C VAL A 42 35.04 -1.69 -18.62
N THR A 43 35.08 -2.53 -19.66
CA THR A 43 35.65 -2.15 -20.96
C THR A 43 34.49 -1.90 -21.94
N VAL A 44 34.52 -0.74 -22.61
CA VAL A 44 33.58 -0.36 -23.66
C VAL A 44 34.39 -0.09 -24.92
N GLY A 45 34.29 -0.98 -25.90
CA GLY A 45 35.23 -1.00 -27.03
C GLY A 45 36.64 -1.28 -26.53
N GLU A 46 37.61 -0.40 -26.89
CA GLU A 46 38.99 -0.49 -26.41
C GLU A 46 39.27 0.36 -25.15
N LYS A 47 38.24 1.03 -24.61
CA LYS A 47 38.39 1.99 -23.51
C LYS A 47 37.88 1.42 -22.19
N ARG A 48 38.64 1.66 -21.11
CA ARG A 48 38.20 1.30 -19.75
C ARG A 48 37.53 2.46 -19.07
N ILE A 49 36.41 2.18 -18.40
CA ILE A 49 35.64 3.16 -17.62
C ILE A 49 35.32 2.59 -16.23
N LEU A 50 34.99 3.45 -15.29
CA LEU A 50 34.46 3.03 -13.98
C LEU A 50 32.93 3.02 -14.06
N ARG A 51 32.33 1.84 -13.88
CA ARG A 51 30.88 1.66 -13.78
C ARG A 51 30.45 1.61 -12.32
N ILE A 52 29.43 2.39 -12.00
CA ILE A 52 28.79 2.41 -10.67
C ILE A 52 27.33 2.01 -10.84
N ASP A 53 26.96 0.86 -10.29
CA ASP A 53 25.58 0.36 -10.27
C ASP A 53 24.98 0.75 -8.92
N VAL A 54 23.99 1.65 -8.91
CA VAL A 54 23.34 2.12 -7.68
C VAL A 54 22.02 1.39 -7.51
N PRO A 55 21.90 0.45 -6.52
CA PRO A 55 20.66 -0.24 -6.24
C PRO A 55 19.63 0.70 -5.61
N ALA A 56 18.36 0.32 -5.65
CA ALA A 56 17.33 0.98 -4.84
C ALA A 56 17.67 0.79 -3.35
N ALA A 57 17.59 1.87 -2.57
CA ALA A 57 17.73 1.79 -1.13
C ALA A 57 16.55 1.02 -0.52
N ASP A 58 16.82 0.16 0.48
CA ASP A 58 15.79 -0.45 1.31
C ASP A 58 15.00 0.64 2.05
N ARG A 59 13.74 0.35 2.43
CA ARG A 59 12.89 1.33 3.12
C ARG A 59 13.49 1.79 4.46
N HIS A 60 14.19 0.91 5.18
CA HIS A 60 14.86 1.22 6.44
C HIS A 60 16.11 2.11 6.26
N ASP A 61 16.61 2.19 5.03
CA ASP A 61 17.76 3.01 4.67
C ASP A 61 17.37 4.37 4.06
N LYS A 62 16.11 4.52 3.63
CA LYS A 62 15.58 5.79 3.11
C LYS A 62 15.23 6.76 4.23
N PRO A 63 15.46 8.09 4.05
CA PRO A 63 16.08 8.69 2.89
C PRO A 63 17.61 8.56 2.90
N VAL A 64 18.20 8.23 1.75
CA VAL A 64 19.64 8.43 1.52
C VAL A 64 19.84 9.83 0.98
N TYR A 65 20.66 10.66 1.66
CA TYR A 65 20.84 12.05 1.31
C TYR A 65 22.31 12.49 1.34
N ILE A 66 22.61 13.53 0.59
CA ILE A 66 23.93 14.18 0.54
C ILE A 66 23.95 15.37 1.51
N GLY A 67 25.11 15.55 2.17
CA GLY A 67 25.28 16.58 3.21
C GLY A 67 24.62 16.20 4.53
N THR A 68 24.22 17.18 5.30
CA THR A 68 23.73 17.02 6.68
C THR A 68 22.23 17.27 6.84
N ASP A 69 21.55 17.81 5.82
CA ASP A 69 20.12 18.14 5.86
C ASP A 69 19.35 17.21 4.89
N PRO A 70 18.54 16.27 5.40
CA PRO A 70 17.77 15.36 4.57
C PRO A 70 16.77 16.08 3.67
N MET A 71 16.21 17.23 4.10
CA MET A 71 15.23 17.97 3.30
C MET A 71 15.85 18.66 2.08
N LYS A 72 17.16 18.90 2.13
CA LYS A 72 17.91 19.57 1.05
C LYS A 72 18.85 18.63 0.29
N GLY A 73 19.07 17.43 0.82
CA GLY A 73 20.04 16.47 0.29
C GLY A 73 19.46 15.20 -0.28
N THR A 74 18.15 14.97 -0.17
CA THR A 74 17.50 13.76 -0.69
C THR A 74 17.08 13.97 -2.13
N TYR A 75 17.65 13.18 -3.03
CA TYR A 75 17.36 13.21 -4.46
C TYR A 75 16.76 11.88 -4.92
N LYS A 76 15.89 11.94 -5.91
CA LYS A 76 15.43 10.79 -6.67
C LYS A 76 15.81 10.90 -8.12
N ARG A 77 16.13 9.76 -8.72
CA ARG A 77 16.37 9.64 -10.15
C ARG A 77 15.02 9.52 -10.86
N ASP A 78 14.75 10.40 -11.81
CA ASP A 78 13.60 10.32 -12.70
C ASP A 78 14.10 10.50 -14.13
N TYR A 79 14.01 9.43 -14.93
CA TYR A 79 14.54 9.36 -16.28
C TYR A 79 16.05 9.73 -16.36
N GLU A 80 16.42 10.87 -16.90
CA GLU A 80 17.83 11.31 -17.05
C GLU A 80 18.29 12.29 -15.96
N GLY A 81 17.39 12.75 -15.10
CA GLY A 81 17.69 13.79 -14.10
C GLY A 81 17.62 13.31 -12.65
N ASP A 82 18.39 13.99 -11.81
CA ASP A 82 18.30 13.86 -10.35
C ASP A 82 17.52 15.04 -9.80
N PHE A 83 16.38 14.77 -9.17
CA PHE A 83 15.46 15.80 -8.67
C PHE A 83 15.41 15.78 -7.16
N LEU A 84 15.49 16.95 -6.56
CA LEU A 84 15.31 17.11 -5.11
C LEU A 84 13.92 16.63 -4.72
N CYS A 85 13.85 15.75 -3.71
CA CYS A 85 12.58 15.28 -3.15
C CYS A 85 11.86 16.43 -2.43
N THR A 86 10.52 16.40 -2.47
CA THR A 86 9.72 17.32 -1.65
C THR A 86 9.87 16.96 -0.17
N GLU A 87 9.69 17.94 0.73
CA GLU A 87 9.70 17.67 2.18
C GLU A 87 8.70 16.60 2.58
N GLU A 88 7.52 16.57 1.94
CA GLU A 88 6.49 15.57 2.18
C GLU A 88 6.99 14.15 1.84
N ALA A 89 7.68 13.99 0.70
CA ALA A 89 8.27 12.72 0.31
C ALA A 89 9.37 12.26 1.31
N VAL A 90 10.21 13.18 1.76
CA VAL A 90 11.25 12.87 2.75
C VAL A 90 10.65 12.47 4.11
N ARG A 91 9.61 13.17 4.56
CA ARG A 91 8.87 12.81 5.78
C ARG A 91 8.20 11.43 5.68
N ALA A 92 7.63 11.11 4.51
CA ALA A 92 7.06 9.78 4.26
C ALA A 92 8.13 8.68 4.32
N MET A 93 9.33 8.93 3.77
CA MET A 93 10.46 8.00 3.88
C MET A 93 10.86 7.74 5.33
N PHE A 94 10.94 8.77 6.19
CA PHE A 94 11.20 8.60 7.62
C PHE A 94 10.08 7.84 8.34
N ALA A 95 8.84 8.08 7.98
CA ALA A 95 7.71 7.33 8.55
C ALA A 95 7.77 5.85 8.16
N ASP A 96 8.15 5.54 6.91
CA ASP A 96 8.31 4.18 6.41
C ASP A 96 9.53 3.44 6.97
N GLN A 97 10.52 4.13 7.56
CA GLN A 97 11.67 3.51 8.23
C GLN A 97 11.30 2.72 9.49
N ARG A 98 10.18 3.04 10.12
CA ARG A 98 9.82 2.46 11.41
C ARG A 98 9.57 0.95 11.29
N ASP A 99 10.19 0.17 12.21
CA ASP A 99 9.95 -1.28 12.32
C ASP A 99 8.55 -1.58 12.84
N VAL A 100 8.02 -0.71 13.70
CA VAL A 100 6.68 -0.80 14.24
C VAL A 100 5.75 0.06 13.40
N SER A 101 4.71 -0.58 12.87
CA SER A 101 3.71 0.14 12.06
C SER A 101 2.96 1.17 12.89
N GLY A 102 2.60 2.30 12.27
CA GLY A 102 1.85 3.36 12.96
C GLY A 102 0.46 2.93 13.41
N ASP A 103 -0.12 1.91 12.79
CA ASP A 103 -1.49 1.46 13.06
C ASP A 103 -1.66 0.74 14.41
N VAL A 104 -0.57 0.37 15.10
CA VAL A 104 -0.59 -0.17 16.46
C VAL A 104 -0.69 0.89 17.56
N GLU A 105 -0.43 2.15 17.23
CA GLU A 105 -0.42 3.25 18.19
C GLU A 105 -1.77 3.40 18.86
N VAL A 106 -1.75 3.55 20.21
CA VAL A 106 -2.95 3.71 21.03
C VAL A 106 -3.29 5.19 21.15
N LEU A 107 -4.52 5.54 20.87
CA LEU A 107 -5.01 6.91 20.91
C LEU A 107 -5.51 7.23 22.33
N ASP A 108 -4.58 7.62 23.20
CA ASP A 108 -4.80 7.83 24.64
C ASP A 108 -5.93 8.84 24.98
N GLU A 109 -6.26 9.72 24.03
CA GLU A 109 -7.27 10.78 24.21
C GLU A 109 -8.70 10.32 23.86
N PHE A 110 -8.85 9.14 23.25
CA PHE A 110 -10.14 8.60 22.82
C PHE A 110 -10.57 7.40 23.68
N GLY A 111 -11.88 7.35 24.00
CA GLY A 111 -12.53 6.15 24.49
C GLY A 111 -13.02 5.27 23.34
N LEU A 112 -13.58 4.08 23.64
CA LEU A 112 -14.14 3.18 22.62
C LEU A 112 -15.47 3.69 22.04
N ASP A 113 -16.06 4.73 22.59
CA ASP A 113 -17.27 5.41 22.10
C ASP A 113 -17.08 6.09 20.75
N VAL A 114 -15.83 6.29 20.30
CA VAL A 114 -15.52 6.80 18.95
C VAL A 114 -15.69 5.75 17.86
N LEU A 115 -15.85 4.47 18.25
CA LEU A 115 -16.03 3.34 17.32
C LEU A 115 -17.52 3.13 17.06
N ASN A 116 -17.88 2.94 15.79
CA ASN A 116 -19.26 2.68 15.38
C ASN A 116 -19.71 1.27 15.81
N GLN A 117 -20.75 1.21 16.65
CA GLN A 117 -21.23 -0.04 17.22
C GLN A 117 -21.93 -0.93 16.18
N ASP A 118 -22.58 -0.36 15.20
CA ASP A 118 -23.24 -1.13 14.13
C ASP A 118 -22.20 -1.79 13.21
N THR A 119 -21.12 -1.08 12.90
CA THR A 119 -19.97 -1.67 12.17
C THR A 119 -19.35 -2.84 12.95
N ILE A 120 -19.10 -2.67 14.26
CA ILE A 120 -18.55 -3.74 15.11
C ILE A 120 -19.49 -4.93 15.12
N LYS A 121 -20.80 -4.70 15.32
CA LYS A 121 -21.82 -5.75 15.31
C LYS A 121 -21.86 -6.51 13.99
N GLY A 122 -21.86 -5.77 12.87
CA GLY A 122 -21.84 -6.37 11.53
C GLY A 122 -20.59 -7.24 11.31
N TYR A 123 -19.43 -6.74 11.70
CA TYR A 123 -18.17 -7.48 11.63
C TYR A 123 -18.20 -8.75 12.48
N ARG A 124 -18.72 -8.70 13.70
CA ARG A 124 -18.86 -9.88 14.59
C ARG A 124 -19.77 -10.94 14.02
N ILE A 125 -20.87 -10.55 13.37
CA ILE A 125 -21.79 -11.50 12.71
C ILE A 125 -21.04 -12.28 11.61
N ILE A 126 -20.28 -11.60 10.77
CA ILE A 126 -19.49 -12.25 9.72
C ILE A 126 -18.40 -13.14 10.32
N PHE A 127 -17.69 -12.64 11.34
CA PHE A 127 -16.68 -13.44 12.06
C PHE A 127 -17.28 -14.73 12.64
N GLU A 128 -18.43 -14.67 13.30
CA GLU A 128 -19.11 -15.84 13.87
C GLU A 128 -19.57 -16.84 12.80
N GLN A 129 -20.08 -16.35 11.68
CA GLN A 129 -20.48 -17.21 10.54
C GLN A 129 -19.28 -17.97 9.96
N LEU A 130 -18.13 -17.31 9.81
CA LEU A 130 -16.91 -17.90 9.25
C LEU A 130 -16.17 -18.79 10.26
N HIS A 131 -16.30 -18.49 11.55
CA HIS A 131 -15.58 -19.16 12.64
C HIS A 131 -16.55 -19.70 13.71
N SER A 132 -17.51 -20.54 13.29
CA SER A 132 -18.48 -21.15 14.21
C SER A 132 -17.76 -21.92 15.34
N GLY A 133 -18.14 -21.66 16.58
CA GLY A 133 -17.53 -22.29 17.76
C GLY A 133 -16.17 -21.69 18.17
N HIS A 134 -15.70 -20.63 17.53
CA HIS A 134 -14.47 -20.00 17.96
C HIS A 134 -14.61 -19.36 19.35
N PRO A 135 -13.59 -19.48 20.25
CA PRO A 135 -13.68 -18.93 21.62
C PRO A 135 -13.97 -17.42 21.68
N TRP A 136 -13.60 -16.67 20.66
CA TRP A 136 -13.84 -15.23 20.62
C TRP A 136 -15.32 -14.84 20.40
N ASN A 137 -16.16 -15.77 19.94
CA ASN A 137 -17.59 -15.51 19.76
C ASN A 137 -18.29 -15.23 21.10
N ALA A 138 -17.76 -15.80 22.21
CA ALA A 138 -18.28 -15.59 23.56
C ALA A 138 -17.72 -14.35 24.28
N LEU A 139 -16.75 -13.63 23.66
CA LEU A 139 -16.14 -12.45 24.28
C LEU A 139 -17.07 -11.24 24.22
N GLU A 140 -17.02 -10.41 25.26
CA GLU A 140 -17.58 -9.05 25.21
C GLU A 140 -16.88 -8.18 24.15
N ASN A 141 -17.52 -7.10 23.69
CA ASN A 141 -16.97 -6.25 22.62
C ASN A 141 -15.57 -5.73 22.94
N ASP A 142 -15.32 -5.29 24.15
CA ASP A 142 -14.04 -4.74 24.57
C ASP A 142 -12.90 -5.78 24.45
N GLU A 143 -13.14 -6.99 24.90
CA GLU A 143 -12.17 -8.08 24.81
C GLU A 143 -11.97 -8.51 23.35
N PHE A 144 -13.05 -8.59 22.58
CA PHE A 144 -12.98 -8.91 21.16
C PHE A 144 -12.15 -7.89 20.40
N LEU A 145 -12.37 -6.58 20.60
CA LEU A 145 -11.61 -5.51 19.99
C LEU A 145 -10.11 -5.55 20.39
N MET A 146 -9.81 -5.92 21.64
CA MET A 146 -8.42 -6.13 22.07
C MET A 146 -7.78 -7.31 21.33
N LYS A 147 -8.49 -8.41 21.13
CA LYS A 147 -7.97 -9.57 20.38
C LYS A 147 -7.71 -9.24 18.91
N LEU A 148 -8.54 -8.40 18.32
CA LEU A 148 -8.36 -7.88 16.96
C LEU A 148 -7.20 -6.86 16.87
N ARG A 149 -6.69 -6.33 17.98
CA ARG A 149 -5.78 -5.19 18.02
C ARG A 149 -6.44 -3.87 17.56
N ALA A 150 -7.76 -3.81 17.57
CA ALA A 150 -8.52 -2.57 17.34
C ALA A 150 -8.57 -1.68 18.58
N ALA A 151 -8.37 -2.26 19.77
CA ALA A 151 -8.25 -1.55 21.03
C ALA A 151 -7.09 -2.10 21.85
N ALA A 152 -6.56 -1.25 22.74
CA ALA A 152 -5.55 -1.65 23.72
C ALA A 152 -5.66 -0.80 24.99
N LYS A 153 -5.03 -1.24 26.08
CA LYS A 153 -4.93 -0.44 27.30
C LYS A 153 -3.92 0.70 27.09
N ASN A 154 -4.35 1.89 27.36
CA ASN A 154 -3.50 3.08 27.32
C ASN A 154 -2.60 3.16 28.59
N LYS A 155 -1.78 4.21 28.70
CA LYS A 155 -0.86 4.43 29.82
C LYS A 155 -1.58 4.57 31.18
N LYS A 156 -2.87 4.92 31.18
CA LYS A 156 -3.71 5.04 32.39
C LYS A 156 -4.41 3.74 32.74
N GLY A 157 -4.25 2.66 31.94
CA GLY A 157 -4.88 1.38 32.12
C GLY A 157 -6.33 1.29 31.60
N THR A 158 -6.87 2.37 31.02
CA THR A 158 -8.18 2.39 30.36
C THR A 158 -8.08 1.89 28.93
N LEU A 159 -9.18 1.37 28.38
CA LEU A 159 -9.24 0.97 26.98
C LEU A 159 -9.38 2.17 26.07
N SER A 160 -8.55 2.22 25.06
CA SER A 160 -8.57 3.20 23.99
C SER A 160 -8.44 2.51 22.63
N PRO A 161 -8.98 3.09 21.55
CA PRO A 161 -8.79 2.54 20.23
C PRO A 161 -7.32 2.66 19.81
N THR A 162 -6.86 1.71 19.01
CA THR A 162 -5.63 1.87 18.23
C THR A 162 -5.94 2.69 16.97
N ILE A 163 -4.91 3.18 16.29
CA ILE A 163 -5.08 3.80 14.96
C ILE A 163 -5.79 2.83 14.01
N ALA A 164 -5.41 1.54 14.00
CA ALA A 164 -6.11 0.53 13.20
C ALA A 164 -7.59 0.43 13.57
N GLY A 165 -7.91 0.41 14.86
CA GLY A 165 -9.29 0.32 15.33
C GLY A 165 -10.12 1.54 14.95
N LEU A 166 -9.56 2.75 15.11
CA LEU A 166 -10.23 3.99 14.71
C LEU A 166 -10.49 4.01 13.20
N LEU A 167 -9.49 3.71 12.37
CA LEU A 167 -9.65 3.69 10.91
C LEU A 167 -10.65 2.65 10.43
N PHE A 168 -10.66 1.48 11.07
CA PHE A 168 -11.45 0.33 10.65
C PHE A 168 -12.90 0.36 11.12
N PHE A 169 -13.17 0.87 12.32
CA PHE A 169 -14.47 0.87 12.98
C PHE A 169 -14.97 2.27 13.41
N GLY A 170 -14.16 3.32 13.27
CA GLY A 170 -14.51 4.64 13.78
C GLY A 170 -15.55 5.37 12.96
N GLU A 171 -16.04 6.49 13.50
CA GLU A 171 -16.85 7.45 12.76
C GLU A 171 -15.96 8.40 11.96
N ALA A 172 -16.32 8.75 10.72
CA ALA A 172 -15.51 9.57 9.83
C ALA A 172 -15.07 10.89 10.48
N TYR A 173 -15.94 11.56 11.22
CA TYR A 173 -15.60 12.81 11.90
C TYR A 173 -14.53 12.60 12.99
N ARG A 174 -14.52 11.45 13.67
CA ARG A 174 -13.47 11.09 14.65
C ARG A 174 -12.17 10.69 13.95
N ILE A 175 -12.27 9.98 12.83
CA ILE A 175 -11.11 9.64 12.03
C ILE A 175 -10.42 10.91 11.53
N THR A 176 -11.17 11.93 11.10
CA THR A 176 -10.61 13.19 10.59
C THR A 176 -10.00 14.07 11.66
N GLU A 177 -10.30 13.89 12.95
CA GLU A 177 -9.58 14.54 14.06
C GLU A 177 -8.09 14.10 14.10
N VAL A 178 -7.82 12.83 13.77
CA VAL A 178 -6.45 12.25 13.74
C VAL A 178 -5.83 12.35 12.34
N PHE A 179 -6.62 12.13 11.31
CA PHE A 179 -6.22 12.12 9.90
C PHE A 179 -7.01 13.17 9.10
N PRO A 180 -6.60 14.46 9.13
CA PRO A 180 -7.40 15.55 8.53
C PRO A 180 -7.69 15.40 7.03
N ASN A 181 -6.87 14.62 6.32
CA ASN A 181 -7.03 14.36 4.89
C ASN A 181 -7.63 12.98 4.58
N TYR A 182 -8.14 12.29 5.60
CA TYR A 182 -8.78 11.00 5.40
C TYR A 182 -9.97 11.13 4.43
N PHE A 183 -9.93 10.33 3.37
CA PHE A 183 -10.98 10.33 2.37
C PHE A 183 -11.01 9.00 1.64
N LEU A 184 -12.17 8.36 1.63
CA LEU A 184 -12.48 7.17 0.85
C LEU A 184 -13.52 7.58 -0.17
N ASP A 185 -13.34 7.25 -1.45
CA ASP A 185 -14.19 7.69 -2.55
C ASP A 185 -14.36 6.56 -3.58
N TYR A 186 -15.59 6.15 -3.81
CA TYR A 186 -15.98 5.25 -4.88
C TYR A 186 -16.88 5.98 -5.87
N ARG A 187 -16.59 5.83 -7.17
CA ARG A 187 -17.34 6.50 -8.24
C ARG A 187 -17.61 5.54 -9.39
N GLU A 188 -18.81 5.64 -9.94
CA GLU A 188 -19.17 5.06 -11.23
C GLU A 188 -19.31 6.20 -12.24
N GLU A 189 -18.42 6.22 -13.23
CA GLU A 189 -18.39 7.23 -14.28
C GLU A 189 -18.97 6.68 -15.58
N CYS A 190 -19.57 7.54 -16.38
CA CYS A 190 -19.99 7.22 -17.73
C CYS A 190 -19.20 8.01 -18.79
N ASN A 191 -19.40 7.67 -20.06
CA ASN A 191 -18.74 8.38 -21.17
C ASN A 191 -19.41 9.73 -21.52
N ASP A 192 -20.61 9.99 -21.00
CA ASP A 192 -21.28 11.26 -21.20
C ASP A 192 -20.66 12.34 -20.32
N LYS A 193 -20.03 13.33 -20.95
CA LYS A 193 -19.38 14.45 -20.25
C LYS A 193 -20.34 15.36 -19.50
N ALA A 194 -21.64 15.31 -19.81
CA ALA A 194 -22.69 16.06 -19.10
C ALA A 194 -23.04 15.42 -17.75
N VAL A 195 -22.76 14.12 -17.60
CA VAL A 195 -23.02 13.38 -16.37
C VAL A 195 -21.68 13.18 -15.65
N ARG A 196 -21.55 13.76 -14.48
CA ARG A 196 -20.30 13.71 -13.73
C ARG A 196 -20.00 12.31 -13.16
N TRP A 197 -21.03 11.62 -12.65
CA TRP A 197 -21.00 10.23 -12.19
C TRP A 197 -22.40 9.63 -12.21
N LEU A 198 -22.50 8.33 -12.42
CA LEU A 198 -23.75 7.56 -12.32
C LEU A 198 -24.08 7.24 -10.85
N PHE A 199 -23.03 6.94 -10.08
CA PHE A 199 -23.10 6.68 -8.65
C PHE A 199 -21.83 7.18 -7.98
N ARG A 200 -21.94 7.61 -6.73
CA ARG A 200 -20.79 7.95 -5.90
C ARG A 200 -21.13 7.70 -4.45
N THR A 201 -20.16 7.18 -3.68
CA THR A 201 -20.20 7.15 -2.22
C THR A 201 -18.82 7.50 -1.66
N HIS A 202 -18.79 8.27 -0.58
CA HIS A 202 -17.54 8.70 0.03
C HIS A 202 -17.66 8.86 1.55
N SER A 203 -16.51 8.82 2.24
CA SER A 203 -16.46 8.82 3.72
C SER A 203 -17.08 10.04 4.41
N ASN A 204 -17.32 11.14 3.69
CA ASN A 204 -17.87 12.40 4.26
C ASN A 204 -19.34 12.64 3.87
N GLU A 205 -20.12 11.61 3.53
CA GLU A 205 -21.56 11.73 3.23
C GLU A 205 -22.39 12.00 4.48
N GLY A 206 -21.99 11.40 5.61
CA GLY A 206 -22.66 11.58 6.90
C GLY A 206 -23.89 10.69 7.11
N ASP A 207 -24.25 9.82 6.15
CA ASP A 207 -25.34 8.85 6.22
C ASP A 207 -24.88 7.43 6.58
N TRP A 208 -23.56 7.25 6.70
CA TRP A 208 -22.90 6.02 7.13
C TRP A 208 -21.63 6.36 7.90
N SER A 209 -20.99 5.39 8.54
CA SER A 209 -19.83 5.59 9.42
C SER A 209 -18.65 6.27 8.75
N GLY A 210 -18.44 6.04 7.45
CA GLY A 210 -17.29 6.53 6.70
C GLY A 210 -15.97 5.80 6.99
N ASN A 211 -15.97 4.71 7.77
CA ASN A 211 -14.80 3.93 8.10
C ASN A 211 -14.38 2.94 6.99
N ILE A 212 -13.23 2.31 7.18
CA ILE A 212 -12.64 1.39 6.21
C ILE A 212 -13.52 0.16 5.97
N TYR A 213 -14.07 -0.44 7.04
CA TYR A 213 -14.82 -1.69 6.89
C TYR A 213 -16.14 -1.49 6.18
N ASP A 214 -16.91 -0.47 6.56
CA ASP A 214 -18.18 -0.17 5.89
C ASP A 214 -17.96 0.29 4.44
N PHE A 215 -16.89 1.04 4.16
CA PHE A 215 -16.50 1.37 2.78
C PHE A 215 -16.20 0.11 1.96
N PHE A 216 -15.41 -0.80 2.52
CA PHE A 216 -15.12 -2.07 1.89
C PHE A 216 -16.40 -2.84 1.55
N CYS A 217 -17.31 -2.99 2.51
CA CYS A 217 -18.57 -3.70 2.30
C CYS A 217 -19.46 -3.04 1.23
N LYS A 218 -19.58 -1.69 1.25
CA LYS A 218 -20.35 -0.93 0.25
C LYS A 218 -19.78 -1.10 -1.16
N VAL A 219 -18.46 -0.92 -1.31
CA VAL A 219 -17.78 -1.00 -2.62
C VAL A 219 -17.79 -2.43 -3.16
N ARG A 220 -17.51 -3.43 -2.30
CA ARG A 220 -17.59 -4.84 -2.66
C ARG A 220 -18.94 -5.20 -3.26
N THR A 221 -20.03 -4.90 -2.56
CA THR A 221 -21.40 -5.20 -3.02
C THR A 221 -21.67 -4.57 -4.40
N ARG A 222 -21.25 -3.31 -4.62
CA ARG A 222 -21.43 -2.63 -5.91
C ARG A 222 -20.61 -3.24 -7.03
N ILE A 223 -19.38 -3.66 -6.76
CA ILE A 223 -18.52 -4.30 -7.75
C ILE A 223 -19.07 -5.69 -8.09
N ASP A 224 -19.48 -6.46 -7.09
CA ASP A 224 -19.99 -7.82 -7.27
C ASP A 224 -21.28 -7.87 -8.10
N ASP A 225 -22.17 -6.91 -7.92
CA ASP A 225 -23.43 -6.82 -8.69
C ASP A 225 -23.18 -6.54 -10.18
N ASP A 226 -22.06 -5.91 -10.51
CA ASP A 226 -21.76 -5.40 -11.84
C ASP A 226 -20.79 -6.28 -12.64
N VAL A 227 -19.97 -7.10 -11.96
CA VAL A 227 -18.99 -7.98 -12.63
C VAL A 227 -19.65 -9.28 -13.05
N ALA A 228 -20.07 -9.34 -14.33
CA ALA A 228 -20.60 -10.56 -14.91
C ALA A 228 -19.45 -11.51 -15.30
N VAL A 229 -19.15 -12.50 -14.47
CA VAL A 229 -18.24 -13.59 -14.85
C VAL A 229 -18.98 -14.58 -15.72
N PRO A 230 -18.56 -14.80 -17.00
CA PRO A 230 -19.19 -15.78 -17.86
C PRO A 230 -19.10 -17.18 -17.25
N PHE A 231 -20.19 -17.97 -17.34
CA PHE A 231 -20.17 -19.36 -16.94
C PHE A 231 -19.22 -20.14 -17.89
N ALA A 232 -18.05 -20.51 -17.39
CA ALA A 232 -17.14 -21.39 -18.10
C ALA A 232 -17.09 -22.75 -17.39
N ASN A 233 -17.38 -23.83 -18.12
CA ASN A 233 -17.08 -25.18 -17.66
C ASN A 233 -15.62 -25.48 -17.99
N ARG A 234 -14.79 -25.76 -17.01
CA ARG A 234 -13.46 -26.34 -17.25
C ARG A 234 -13.61 -27.66 -18.01
N ARG A 235 -12.66 -27.97 -18.89
CA ARG A 235 -12.61 -29.24 -19.67
C ARG A 235 -12.54 -30.48 -18.76
N ASP A 236 -12.20 -30.31 -17.49
CA ASP A 236 -12.14 -31.32 -16.41
C ASP A 236 -13.47 -31.54 -15.67
N GLY A 237 -14.55 -30.84 -16.06
CA GLY A 237 -15.87 -30.96 -15.45
C GLY A 237 -16.07 -30.19 -14.15
N TYR A 238 -15.05 -29.48 -13.65
CA TYR A 238 -15.18 -28.60 -12.50
C TYR A 238 -15.74 -27.24 -12.93
N ARG A 239 -16.72 -26.72 -12.16
CA ARG A 239 -17.20 -25.34 -12.28
C ARG A 239 -16.04 -24.39 -11.99
N VAL A 240 -15.72 -23.46 -12.89
CA VAL A 240 -15.00 -22.25 -12.51
C VAL A 240 -16.04 -21.37 -11.83
N ASP A 241 -16.03 -21.40 -10.53
CA ASP A 241 -16.97 -20.60 -9.77
C ASP A 241 -16.62 -19.12 -9.89
N ARG A 242 -17.67 -18.30 -9.89
CA ARG A 242 -17.68 -16.84 -9.74
C ARG A 242 -16.73 -16.33 -8.62
N VAL A 243 -16.35 -17.21 -7.74
CA VAL A 243 -15.57 -17.02 -6.51
C VAL A 243 -14.19 -16.41 -6.79
N ASP A 244 -13.43 -16.91 -7.83
CA ASP A 244 -12.03 -16.52 -8.00
C ASP A 244 -11.84 -15.06 -8.40
N VAL A 245 -12.70 -14.48 -9.24
CA VAL A 245 -12.61 -13.07 -9.68
C VAL A 245 -13.09 -12.14 -8.57
N HIS A 246 -14.20 -12.47 -7.91
CA HIS A 246 -14.73 -11.67 -6.80
C HIS A 246 -13.77 -11.68 -5.61
N ASP A 247 -13.21 -12.84 -5.25
CA ASP A 247 -12.20 -12.95 -4.21
C ASP A 247 -10.94 -12.15 -4.54
N ALA A 248 -10.53 -12.13 -5.82
CA ALA A 248 -9.39 -11.33 -6.25
C ALA A 248 -9.67 -9.82 -6.19
N LEU A 249 -10.91 -9.38 -6.46
CA LEU A 249 -11.35 -7.98 -6.33
C LEU A 249 -11.43 -7.55 -4.86
N GLU A 250 -11.99 -8.41 -4.00
CA GLU A 250 -12.01 -8.18 -2.55
C GLU A 250 -10.60 -8.06 -1.99
N GLU A 251 -9.70 -8.96 -2.39
CA GLU A 251 -8.28 -8.94 -2.03
C GLU A 251 -7.61 -7.63 -2.50
N ALA A 252 -7.85 -7.21 -3.75
CA ALA A 252 -7.29 -5.98 -4.29
C ALA A 252 -7.75 -4.74 -3.51
N LEU A 253 -9.03 -4.68 -3.15
CA LEU A 253 -9.60 -3.58 -2.38
C LEU A 253 -9.05 -3.56 -0.94
N ALA A 254 -9.02 -4.71 -0.26
CA ALA A 254 -8.47 -4.82 1.09
C ALA A 254 -6.98 -4.46 1.13
N ASN A 255 -6.20 -4.91 0.14
CA ASN A 255 -4.80 -4.55 0.00
C ASN A 255 -4.62 -3.05 -0.22
N ALA A 256 -5.42 -2.40 -1.08
CA ALA A 256 -5.36 -0.95 -1.26
C ALA A 256 -5.64 -0.20 0.05
N LEU A 257 -6.60 -0.65 0.85
CA LEU A 257 -6.93 -0.08 2.16
C LEU A 257 -5.83 -0.33 3.20
N ALA A 258 -5.23 -1.52 3.25
CA ALA A 258 -4.19 -1.87 4.21
C ALA A 258 -2.81 -1.26 3.87
N HIS A 259 -2.53 -1.00 2.59
CA HIS A 259 -1.26 -0.39 2.14
C HIS A 259 -1.29 1.13 2.06
N ALA A 260 -2.44 1.78 2.27
CA ALA A 260 -2.60 3.22 2.17
C ALA A 260 -1.79 3.99 3.22
N ASN A 261 -1.23 5.13 2.80
CA ASN A 261 -0.67 6.12 3.69
C ASN A 261 -1.75 7.13 4.11
N TYR A 262 -2.39 6.89 5.26
CA TYR A 262 -3.45 7.77 5.78
C TYR A 262 -2.94 9.11 6.33
N TYR A 263 -1.63 9.26 6.55
CA TYR A 263 -1.01 10.54 6.95
C TYR A 263 -0.78 11.49 5.76
N GLY A 264 -0.92 11.00 4.53
CA GLY A 264 -0.74 11.78 3.31
C GLY A 264 -1.91 12.73 3.04
N ARG A 265 -1.79 13.51 1.96
CA ARG A 265 -2.83 14.47 1.54
C ARG A 265 -3.90 13.85 0.64
N ARG A 266 -3.74 12.61 0.24
CA ARG A 266 -4.61 11.94 -0.74
C ARG A 266 -5.37 10.82 -0.07
N GLY A 267 -6.62 10.63 -0.50
CA GLY A 267 -7.46 9.52 -0.06
C GLY A 267 -7.38 8.30 -0.98
N ILE A 268 -8.07 7.24 -0.61
CA ILE A 268 -8.37 6.10 -1.47
C ILE A 268 -9.36 6.54 -2.56
N LEU A 269 -9.13 6.08 -3.78
CA LEU A 269 -10.03 6.34 -4.89
C LEU A 269 -10.26 5.05 -5.68
N VAL A 270 -11.52 4.66 -5.76
CA VAL A 270 -11.97 3.55 -6.61
C VAL A 270 -12.89 4.12 -7.69
N VAL A 271 -12.55 3.91 -8.94
CA VAL A 271 -13.33 4.41 -10.09
C VAL A 271 -13.67 3.26 -11.01
N LYS A 272 -14.96 3.11 -11.28
CA LYS A 272 -15.48 2.23 -12.31
C LYS A 272 -15.99 3.06 -13.48
N LYS A 273 -15.57 2.72 -14.69
CA LYS A 273 -16.00 3.39 -15.93
C LYS A 273 -16.22 2.36 -17.04
N GLY A 274 -17.47 2.04 -17.28
CA GLY A 274 -17.82 0.96 -18.18
C GLY A 274 -17.20 -0.36 -17.69
N LYS A 275 -16.31 -0.96 -18.47
CA LYS A 275 -15.57 -2.17 -18.11
C LYS A 275 -14.24 -1.90 -17.39
N GLU A 276 -13.85 -0.67 -17.21
CA GLU A 276 -12.60 -0.33 -16.54
C GLU A 276 -12.86 -0.09 -15.05
N LEU A 277 -12.11 -0.78 -14.19
CA LEU A 277 -12.05 -0.55 -12.76
C LEU A 277 -10.63 -0.12 -12.37
N SER A 278 -10.50 0.97 -11.64
CA SER A 278 -9.24 1.40 -11.07
C SER A 278 -9.33 1.53 -9.56
N ILE A 279 -8.37 0.97 -8.85
CA ILE A 279 -8.24 1.05 -7.40
C ILE A 279 -6.93 1.76 -7.09
N SER A 280 -6.99 2.93 -6.44
CA SER A 280 -5.83 3.76 -6.15
C SER A 280 -5.71 4.02 -4.66
N ASN A 281 -4.55 3.72 -4.08
CA ASN A 281 -4.23 4.06 -2.70
C ASN A 281 -3.04 5.03 -2.61
N PRO A 282 -3.02 5.96 -1.64
CA PRO A 282 -1.90 6.84 -1.40
C PRO A 282 -0.69 6.09 -0.82
N GLY A 283 0.50 6.61 -1.11
CA GLY A 283 1.78 6.05 -0.72
C GLY A 283 2.42 5.20 -1.82
N THR A 284 3.73 5.02 -1.74
CA THR A 284 4.53 4.19 -2.65
C THR A 284 4.59 2.74 -2.16
N ILE A 285 4.98 1.81 -3.02
CA ILE A 285 5.28 0.43 -2.58
C ILE A 285 6.49 0.42 -1.64
N ARG A 286 6.46 -0.46 -0.64
CA ARG A 286 7.51 -0.63 0.37
C ARG A 286 8.52 -1.72 0.03
N VAL A 287 8.20 -2.53 -0.94
CA VAL A 287 9.03 -3.60 -1.53
C VAL A 287 9.54 -3.16 -2.91
N THR A 288 10.52 -3.84 -3.47
CA THR A 288 10.94 -3.60 -4.86
C THR A 288 9.86 -4.04 -5.84
N LYS A 289 9.89 -3.53 -7.08
CA LYS A 289 8.94 -3.97 -8.12
C LYS A 289 9.10 -5.46 -8.44
N GLU A 290 10.31 -5.95 -8.39
CA GLU A 290 10.66 -7.36 -8.59
C GLU A 290 10.01 -8.23 -7.51
N GLU A 291 10.16 -7.87 -6.24
CA GLU A 291 9.53 -8.56 -5.11
C GLU A 291 8.00 -8.47 -5.16
N PHE A 292 7.46 -7.30 -5.55
CA PHE A 292 6.02 -7.10 -5.69
C PHE A 292 5.39 -8.07 -6.69
N TYR A 293 6.04 -8.28 -7.85
CA TYR A 293 5.55 -9.22 -8.86
C TYR A 293 5.95 -10.69 -8.58
N ALA A 294 7.02 -10.93 -7.84
CA ALA A 294 7.41 -12.28 -7.43
C ALA A 294 6.49 -12.87 -6.35
N GLY A 295 5.78 -12.01 -5.61
CA GLY A 295 4.95 -12.43 -4.49
C GLY A 295 5.76 -12.95 -3.29
N GLY A 296 5.07 -13.47 -2.27
CA GLY A 296 5.71 -14.10 -1.11
C GLY A 296 6.27 -13.13 -0.06
N ASN A 297 6.43 -11.84 -0.39
CA ASN A 297 6.84 -10.81 0.56
C ASN A 297 5.80 -9.68 0.59
N SER A 298 5.23 -9.42 1.75
CA SER A 298 4.22 -8.37 1.96
C SER A 298 4.66 -7.49 3.13
N ASP A 299 4.80 -6.18 2.87
CA ASP A 299 5.10 -5.17 3.88
C ASP A 299 3.97 -4.10 3.92
N PRO A 300 2.80 -4.43 4.49
CA PRO A 300 1.69 -3.48 4.57
C PRO A 300 2.02 -2.34 5.53
N ARG A 301 1.58 -1.10 5.19
CA ARG A 301 1.67 0.04 6.10
C ARG A 301 0.84 -0.13 7.34
N ASN A 302 -0.30 -0.79 7.20
CA ASN A 302 -1.28 -0.99 8.26
C ASN A 302 -1.56 -2.49 8.46
N PRO A 303 -0.61 -3.26 9.04
CA PRO A 303 -0.72 -4.71 9.17
C PRO A 303 -1.87 -5.17 10.06
N ASN A 304 -2.31 -4.36 11.04
CA ASN A 304 -3.48 -4.70 11.85
C ASN A 304 -4.79 -4.53 11.06
N ILE A 305 -4.88 -3.54 10.15
CA ILE A 305 -6.00 -3.43 9.22
C ILE A 305 -6.07 -4.68 8.35
N LEU A 306 -4.93 -5.10 7.75
CA LEU A 306 -4.87 -6.33 6.95
C LEU A 306 -5.25 -7.56 7.78
N LYS A 307 -4.79 -7.63 9.03
CA LYS A 307 -5.15 -8.71 9.95
C LYS A 307 -6.66 -8.76 10.23
N MET A 308 -7.30 -7.62 10.43
CA MET A 308 -8.75 -7.55 10.63
C MET A 308 -9.53 -8.01 9.41
N PHE A 309 -9.09 -7.67 8.19
CA PHE A 309 -9.64 -8.25 6.96
C PHE A 309 -9.45 -9.76 6.91
N GLY A 310 -8.27 -10.27 7.26
CA GLY A 310 -7.98 -11.72 7.30
C GLY A 310 -8.90 -12.52 8.23
N PHE A 311 -9.39 -11.93 9.32
CA PHE A 311 -10.36 -12.59 10.20
C PHE A 311 -11.77 -12.73 9.59
N VAL A 312 -12.06 -12.01 8.53
CA VAL A 312 -13.29 -12.17 7.74
C VAL A 312 -13.02 -12.77 6.37
N ASN A 313 -11.93 -13.54 6.25
CA ASN A 313 -11.48 -14.26 5.06
C ASN A 313 -11.20 -13.34 3.84
N VAL A 314 -10.84 -12.09 4.07
CA VAL A 314 -10.43 -11.15 3.04
C VAL A 314 -8.97 -10.79 3.26
N GLY A 315 -8.15 -10.82 2.22
CA GLY A 315 -6.74 -10.46 2.30
C GLY A 315 -5.85 -11.53 2.94
N GLU A 316 -5.16 -12.31 2.13
CA GLU A 316 -4.17 -13.28 2.62
C GLU A 316 -2.84 -12.60 2.92
N ARG A 317 -2.19 -12.97 4.05
CA ARG A 317 -0.88 -12.42 4.44
C ARG A 317 0.31 -12.95 3.65
N ALA A 318 0.09 -13.95 2.80
CA ALA A 318 1.18 -14.71 2.16
C ALA A 318 1.83 -13.96 0.96
N GLY A 319 1.44 -12.72 0.67
CA GLY A 319 1.95 -12.00 -0.51
C GLY A 319 1.46 -12.58 -1.84
N SER A 320 0.39 -13.39 -1.81
CA SER A 320 -0.22 -14.04 -2.97
C SER A 320 -1.23 -13.15 -3.71
N GLY A 321 -1.57 -11.97 -3.17
CA GLY A 321 -2.64 -11.12 -3.69
C GLY A 321 -2.44 -10.70 -5.16
N VAL A 322 -1.22 -10.36 -5.56
CA VAL A 322 -0.90 -10.02 -6.96
C VAL A 322 -1.06 -11.23 -7.86
N ASP A 323 -0.53 -12.39 -7.46
CA ASP A 323 -0.64 -13.64 -8.22
C ASP A 323 -2.09 -14.07 -8.38
N LYS A 324 -2.91 -13.95 -7.33
CA LYS A 324 -4.34 -14.26 -7.33
C LYS A 324 -5.08 -13.40 -8.36
N ILE A 325 -4.84 -12.08 -8.36
CA ILE A 325 -5.41 -11.16 -9.34
C ILE A 325 -4.96 -11.51 -10.76
N MET A 326 -3.65 -11.71 -10.99
CA MET A 326 -3.12 -12.04 -12.31
C MET A 326 -3.67 -13.36 -12.84
N THR A 327 -3.78 -14.38 -11.98
CA THR A 327 -4.29 -15.70 -12.33
C THR A 327 -5.78 -15.65 -12.66
N ALA A 328 -6.61 -15.01 -11.81
CA ALA A 328 -8.03 -14.89 -12.04
C ALA A 328 -8.37 -14.21 -13.37
N TRP A 329 -7.64 -13.13 -13.73
CA TRP A 329 -7.82 -12.44 -15.02
C TRP A 329 -7.34 -13.28 -16.22
N ALA A 330 -6.21 -13.99 -16.07
CA ALA A 330 -5.69 -14.87 -17.11
C ALA A 330 -6.65 -16.04 -17.41
N GLU A 331 -7.27 -16.63 -16.39
CA GLU A 331 -8.24 -17.71 -16.55
C GLU A 331 -9.51 -17.27 -17.28
N GLN A 332 -9.91 -15.99 -17.16
CA GLN A 332 -11.04 -15.41 -17.91
C GLN A 332 -10.64 -14.95 -19.32
N ASN A 333 -9.36 -15.02 -19.69
CA ASN A 333 -8.81 -14.42 -20.93
C ASN A 333 -9.08 -12.91 -21.01
N TRP A 334 -9.14 -12.22 -19.87
CA TRP A 334 -9.29 -10.78 -19.80
C TRP A 334 -7.94 -10.06 -19.95
N LYS A 335 -8.01 -8.74 -20.23
CA LYS A 335 -6.80 -7.93 -20.33
C LYS A 335 -6.00 -8.02 -19.03
N LYS A 336 -4.69 -8.26 -19.15
CA LYS A 336 -3.79 -8.36 -18.00
C LYS A 336 -3.89 -7.13 -17.10
N PRO A 337 -4.06 -7.33 -15.78
CA PRO A 337 -4.02 -6.24 -14.80
C PRO A 337 -2.75 -5.40 -14.88
N GLU A 338 -2.90 -4.08 -14.77
CA GLU A 338 -1.79 -3.13 -14.84
C GLU A 338 -1.62 -2.41 -13.49
N PHE A 339 -0.40 -2.40 -12.95
CA PHE A 339 -0.05 -1.63 -11.77
C PHE A 339 0.76 -0.40 -12.17
N ASP A 340 0.28 0.78 -11.79
CA ASP A 340 0.98 2.06 -11.94
C ASP A 340 1.54 2.48 -10.58
N PHE A 341 2.86 2.56 -10.49
CA PHE A 341 3.61 2.98 -9.31
C PHE A 341 4.07 4.43 -9.46
N SER A 342 3.14 5.33 -9.66
CA SER A 342 3.45 6.74 -9.92
C SER A 342 4.03 7.43 -8.68
N GLU A 343 5.35 7.53 -8.61
CA GLU A 343 6.04 8.29 -7.56
C GLU A 343 5.72 9.79 -7.59
N ARG A 344 5.38 10.35 -8.77
CA ARG A 344 4.99 11.76 -8.90
C ARG A 344 3.65 12.04 -8.22
N SER A 345 2.73 11.08 -8.25
CA SER A 345 1.42 11.20 -7.64
C SER A 345 1.36 10.65 -6.22
N ASP A 346 2.47 10.05 -5.71
CA ASP A 346 2.51 9.34 -4.44
C ASP A 346 1.33 8.38 -4.30
N ARG A 347 1.15 7.52 -5.32
CA ARG A 347 0.05 6.55 -5.42
C ARG A 347 0.49 5.24 -6.05
N VAL A 348 -0.15 4.19 -5.61
CA VAL A 348 -0.22 2.92 -6.34
C VAL A 348 -1.62 2.80 -6.92
N THR A 349 -1.72 2.49 -8.21
CA THR A 349 -3.00 2.30 -8.90
C THR A 349 -3.02 0.96 -9.61
N LEU A 350 -3.98 0.12 -9.25
CA LEU A 350 -4.33 -1.09 -9.99
C LEU A 350 -5.41 -0.73 -11.02
N LYS A 351 -5.21 -1.12 -12.28
CA LYS A 351 -6.17 -0.97 -13.37
C LYS A 351 -6.59 -2.34 -13.88
N LEU A 352 -7.88 -2.57 -13.93
CA LEU A 352 -8.51 -3.82 -14.29
C LEU A 352 -9.54 -3.58 -15.41
N GLU A 353 -9.70 -4.56 -16.29
CA GLU A 353 -10.84 -4.64 -17.19
C GLU A 353 -11.77 -5.76 -16.68
N VAL A 354 -13.05 -5.45 -16.39
CA VAL A 354 -14.06 -6.34 -15.79
C VAL A 354 -15.30 -6.47 -16.65
#